data_b3a3214a0141ba93831450ef7b4faee3
#
_entry.id   b3a3214a0141ba93831450ef7b4faee3
#
_cell.length_a   1.000
_cell.length_b   1.000
_cell.length_c   1.000
_cell.angle_alpha   90.00
_cell.angle_beta   90.00
_cell.angle_gamma   90.00
#
_symmetry.space_group_name_H-M   'P 1'
#
loop_
_entity.id
_entity.type
_entity.pdbx_description
1 polymer ?
#
loop_
_entity_poly.entity_id
_entity_poly.type
_entity_poly.pdbx_seq_one_letter_code
_entity_poly.pdbx_strand_id
1 'polypeptide(L)'
;MTLPKLILTDIDGVWTDGSIYYDQTDNELKKFHTYDSAGVLFAHLNGIPVGIITGENTEIVKRRANKIKVDYLFQGIKNKVKTIETLIDELKIEFQDCAYIGDDINDFLLLQKVGFSACPNNAPEYIKSNVDFVTKKNGGEGAFREFIEYILIQNDIFESTITKAIANHEKSN
;
A
#
# COMPACT_ATOMS: atom_id res chain seq x y z
N MET A 1 -1.34 -13.09 13.38
CA MET A 1 -1.87 -11.70 13.28
C MET A 1 -3.31 -11.75 12.80
N THR A 2 -4.13 -10.77 13.14
CA THR A 2 -5.52 -10.70 12.65
C THR A 2 -5.56 -10.21 11.21
N LEU A 3 -6.46 -10.74 10.37
CA LEU A 3 -6.65 -10.25 9.01
C LEU A 3 -7.15 -8.80 9.05
N PRO A 4 -6.46 -7.84 8.42
CA PRO A 4 -6.88 -6.45 8.45
C PRO A 4 -8.21 -6.23 7.70
N LYS A 5 -8.98 -5.26 8.16
CA LYS A 5 -10.22 -4.83 7.48
C LYS A 5 -9.96 -3.72 6.45
N LEU A 6 -8.80 -3.08 6.51
CA LEU A 6 -8.36 -2.03 5.59
C LEU A 6 -6.84 -2.12 5.41
N ILE A 7 -6.38 -2.07 4.17
CA ILE A 7 -4.96 -1.95 3.83
C ILE A 7 -4.69 -0.54 3.33
N LEU A 8 -3.67 0.08 3.88
CA LEU A 8 -3.23 1.42 3.53
C LEU A 8 -1.79 1.39 3.03
N THR A 9 -1.45 2.30 2.13
CA THR A 9 -0.10 2.39 1.57
C THR A 9 0.27 3.82 1.22
N ASP A 10 1.55 4.18 1.42
CA ASP A 10 2.14 5.31 0.72
C ASP A 10 2.48 4.94 -0.73
N ILE A 11 2.95 5.90 -1.50
CA ILE A 11 3.33 5.77 -2.90
C ILE A 11 4.84 5.93 -3.10
N ASP A 12 5.35 7.11 -2.77
CA ASP A 12 6.74 7.44 -3.06
C ASP A 12 7.67 6.74 -2.08
N GLY A 13 8.58 5.92 -2.59
CA GLY A 13 9.42 5.03 -1.77
C GLY A 13 8.80 3.66 -1.47
N VAL A 14 7.49 3.44 -1.74
CA VAL A 14 6.81 2.13 -1.58
C VAL A 14 6.47 1.51 -2.94
N TRP A 15 5.58 2.15 -3.73
CA TRP A 15 5.21 1.72 -5.08
C TRP A 15 6.18 2.20 -6.14
N THR A 16 6.90 3.26 -5.83
CA THR A 16 8.02 3.78 -6.61
C THR A 16 9.32 3.58 -5.83
N ASP A 17 10.43 3.81 -6.48
CA ASP A 17 11.76 3.82 -5.85
C ASP A 17 12.08 5.16 -5.14
N GLY A 18 11.07 6.05 -5.02
CA GLY A 18 11.23 7.39 -4.45
C GLY A 18 11.84 8.41 -5.40
N SER A 19 12.28 7.98 -6.60
CA SER A 19 12.84 8.90 -7.60
C SER A 19 11.73 9.59 -8.39
N ILE A 20 11.88 10.90 -8.58
CA ILE A 20 11.02 11.71 -9.43
C ILE A 20 11.87 12.23 -10.58
N TYR A 21 11.40 12.03 -11.81
CA TYR A 21 12.06 12.49 -13.02
C TYR A 21 11.33 13.72 -13.55
N TYR A 22 12.05 14.82 -13.67
CA TYR A 22 11.55 16.07 -14.28
C TYR A 22 12.21 16.31 -15.62
N ASP A 23 11.45 16.77 -16.60
CA ASP A 23 11.99 17.28 -17.84
C ASP A 23 11.95 18.83 -17.89
N GLN A 24 12.37 19.42 -19.01
CA GLN A 24 12.38 20.88 -19.19
C GLN A 24 11.01 21.45 -19.58
N THR A 25 9.97 20.62 -19.69
CA THR A 25 8.64 21.01 -20.17
C THR A 25 7.56 20.81 -19.10
N ASP A 26 7.96 20.89 -17.82
CA ASP A 26 7.11 20.70 -16.64
C ASP A 26 6.44 19.31 -16.54
N ASN A 27 6.97 18.30 -17.24
CA ASN A 27 6.53 16.92 -17.06
C ASN A 27 7.23 16.28 -15.85
N GLU A 28 6.45 15.52 -15.11
CA GLU A 28 6.92 14.68 -14.03
C GLU A 28 6.67 13.20 -14.38
N LEU A 29 7.64 12.35 -14.12
CA LEU A 29 7.53 10.91 -14.33
C LEU A 29 7.87 10.16 -13.04
N LYS A 30 7.10 9.10 -12.76
CA LYS A 30 7.35 8.13 -11.67
C LYS A 30 7.40 6.73 -12.24
N LYS A 31 8.30 5.91 -11.72
CA LYS A 31 8.44 4.50 -12.10
C LYS A 31 7.67 3.61 -11.14
N PHE A 32 6.59 2.97 -11.60
CA PHE A 32 5.83 1.98 -10.86
C PHE A 32 6.23 0.55 -11.26
N HIS A 33 6.18 -0.36 -10.31
CA HIS A 33 6.35 -1.78 -10.60
C HIS A 33 4.99 -2.45 -10.90
N THR A 34 4.95 -3.32 -11.91
CA THR A 34 3.70 -3.98 -12.31
C THR A 34 3.20 -4.99 -11.28
N TYR A 35 4.09 -5.59 -10.50
CA TYR A 35 3.76 -6.60 -9.49
C TYR A 35 2.81 -6.09 -8.40
N ASP A 36 2.90 -4.80 -8.04
CA ASP A 36 2.06 -4.22 -7.01
C ASP A 36 0.57 -4.21 -7.37
N SER A 37 0.24 -4.25 -8.68
CA SER A 37 -1.15 -4.41 -9.13
C SER A 37 -1.78 -5.73 -8.64
N ALA A 38 -0.98 -6.80 -8.58
CA ALA A 38 -1.46 -8.07 -8.05
C ALA A 38 -1.69 -8.02 -6.54
N GLY A 39 -0.96 -7.18 -5.80
CA GLY A 39 -1.23 -6.93 -4.38
C GLY A 39 -2.64 -6.41 -4.15
N VAL A 40 -3.07 -5.40 -4.92
CA VAL A 40 -4.46 -4.89 -4.86
C VAL A 40 -5.47 -5.98 -5.22
N LEU A 41 -5.23 -6.73 -6.30
CA LEU A 41 -6.09 -7.84 -6.69
C LEU A 41 -6.24 -8.86 -5.56
N PHE A 42 -5.15 -9.25 -4.91
CA PHE A 42 -5.16 -10.25 -3.84
C PHE A 42 -5.91 -9.75 -2.59
N ALA A 43 -5.77 -8.47 -2.24
CA ALA A 43 -6.56 -7.85 -1.18
C ALA A 43 -8.06 -7.93 -1.50
N HIS A 44 -8.46 -7.50 -2.70
CA HIS A 44 -9.85 -7.51 -3.15
C HIS A 44 -10.46 -8.92 -3.22
N LEU A 45 -9.70 -9.95 -3.63
CA LEU A 45 -10.16 -11.34 -3.64
C LEU A 45 -10.51 -11.87 -2.23
N ASN A 46 -10.03 -11.19 -1.20
CA ASN A 46 -10.33 -11.49 0.21
C ASN A 46 -11.25 -10.44 0.86
N GLY A 47 -11.86 -9.56 0.06
CA GLY A 47 -12.80 -8.54 0.55
C GLY A 47 -12.15 -7.41 1.34
N ILE A 48 -10.84 -7.19 1.20
CA ILE A 48 -10.10 -6.18 1.93
C ILE A 48 -9.91 -4.96 1.01
N PRO A 49 -10.49 -3.81 1.33
CA PRO A 49 -10.28 -2.57 0.59
C PRO A 49 -8.85 -2.05 0.75
N VAL A 50 -8.38 -1.34 -0.29
CA VAL A 50 -7.05 -0.74 -0.33
C VAL A 50 -7.16 0.78 -0.46
N GLY A 51 -6.44 1.51 0.39
CA GLY A 51 -6.34 2.96 0.36
C GLY A 51 -4.89 3.43 0.13
N ILE A 52 -4.75 4.40 -0.76
CA ILE A 52 -3.50 5.15 -0.95
C ILE A 52 -3.58 6.46 -0.16
N ILE A 53 -2.52 6.76 0.59
CA ILE A 53 -2.38 8.03 1.31
C ILE A 53 -0.97 8.58 1.09
N THR A 54 -0.86 9.67 0.31
CA THR A 54 0.41 10.25 -0.10
C THR A 54 0.46 11.77 0.11
N GLY A 55 1.67 12.28 0.35
CA GLY A 55 1.93 13.71 0.48
C GLY A 55 1.84 14.47 -0.84
N GLU A 56 2.17 13.81 -1.94
CA GLU A 56 2.12 14.39 -3.28
C GLU A 56 0.70 14.40 -3.85
N ASN A 57 0.42 15.40 -4.70
CA ASN A 57 -0.86 15.52 -5.41
C ASN A 57 -0.59 15.54 -6.92
N THR A 58 -0.62 14.39 -7.56
CA THR A 58 -0.23 14.24 -8.97
C THR A 58 -1.24 13.41 -9.77
N GLU A 59 -1.45 13.80 -11.03
CA GLU A 59 -2.30 13.02 -11.96
C GLU A 59 -1.71 11.64 -12.28
N ILE A 60 -0.40 11.44 -12.13
CA ILE A 60 0.28 10.15 -12.33
C ILE A 60 -0.23 9.13 -11.32
N VAL A 61 -0.26 9.50 -10.04
CA VAL A 61 -0.76 8.64 -8.94
C VAL A 61 -2.25 8.36 -9.12
N LYS A 62 -3.06 9.39 -9.39
CA LYS A 62 -4.49 9.24 -9.64
C LYS A 62 -4.79 8.29 -10.80
N ARG A 63 -4.08 8.43 -11.92
CA ARG A 63 -4.23 7.53 -13.07
C ARG A 63 -3.84 6.09 -12.72
N ARG A 64 -2.77 5.89 -11.93
CA ARG A 64 -2.35 4.57 -11.46
C ARG A 64 -3.40 3.94 -10.55
N ALA A 65 -3.87 4.66 -9.54
CA ALA A 65 -4.89 4.22 -8.60
C ALA A 65 -6.20 3.80 -9.33
N ASN A 66 -6.67 4.63 -10.25
CA ASN A 66 -7.86 4.33 -11.06
C ASN A 66 -7.69 3.07 -11.92
N LYS A 67 -6.51 2.89 -12.56
CA LYS A 67 -6.22 1.74 -13.42
C LYS A 67 -6.31 0.42 -12.67
N ILE A 68 -5.89 0.38 -11.42
CA ILE A 68 -5.86 -0.84 -10.59
C ILE A 68 -7.02 -0.89 -9.59
N LYS A 69 -7.95 0.07 -9.66
CA LYS A 69 -9.18 0.13 -8.86
C LYS A 69 -8.94 0.20 -7.36
N VAL A 70 -8.01 1.05 -6.91
CA VAL A 70 -7.84 1.33 -5.48
C VAL A 70 -9.13 1.97 -4.93
N ASP A 71 -9.56 1.56 -3.73
CA ASP A 71 -10.86 1.97 -3.17
C ASP A 71 -10.82 3.40 -2.62
N TYR A 72 -9.71 3.79 -2.00
CA TYR A 72 -9.54 5.12 -1.41
C TYR A 72 -8.25 5.77 -1.90
N LEU A 73 -8.33 7.03 -2.30
CA LEU A 73 -7.17 7.81 -2.74
C LEU A 73 -7.14 9.17 -2.06
N PHE A 74 -6.15 9.37 -1.20
CA PHE A 74 -5.88 10.62 -0.50
C PHE A 74 -4.53 11.17 -0.95
N GLN A 75 -4.56 12.30 -1.65
CA GLN A 75 -3.38 13.00 -2.16
C GLN A 75 -3.21 14.36 -1.50
N GLY A 76 -1.98 14.90 -1.47
CA GLY A 76 -1.67 16.18 -0.85
C GLY A 76 -1.80 16.19 0.68
N ILE A 77 -1.66 15.03 1.31
CA ILE A 77 -1.96 14.84 2.73
C ILE A 77 -0.74 15.15 3.59
N LYS A 78 -0.85 16.18 4.43
CA LYS A 78 0.19 16.55 5.41
C LYS A 78 0.07 15.78 6.73
N ASN A 79 -1.17 15.48 7.15
CA ASN A 79 -1.43 14.74 8.38
C ASN A 79 -2.15 13.44 8.06
N LYS A 80 -1.37 12.38 7.79
CA LYS A 80 -1.88 11.06 7.43
C LYS A 80 -2.75 10.46 8.53
N VAL A 81 -2.37 10.62 9.80
CA VAL A 81 -3.15 10.10 10.94
C VAL A 81 -4.56 10.68 10.96
N LYS A 82 -4.69 12.02 10.88
CA LYS A 82 -6.01 12.66 10.92
C LYS A 82 -6.90 12.27 9.74
N THR A 83 -6.31 12.10 8.55
CA THR A 83 -7.05 11.65 7.36
C THR A 83 -7.58 10.23 7.54
N ILE A 84 -6.75 9.32 8.05
CA ILE A 84 -7.17 7.94 8.29
C ILE A 84 -8.14 7.84 9.47
N GLU A 85 -8.00 8.65 10.51
CA GLU A 85 -8.96 8.74 11.62
C GLU A 85 -10.38 9.02 11.09
N THR A 86 -10.52 9.97 10.18
CA THR A 86 -11.83 10.25 9.53
C THR A 86 -12.35 9.05 8.75
N LEU A 87 -11.49 8.37 7.98
CA LEU A 87 -11.91 7.22 7.18
C LEU A 87 -12.34 6.03 8.05
N ILE A 88 -11.57 5.71 9.10
CA ILE A 88 -11.91 4.57 9.97
C ILE A 88 -13.19 4.82 10.77
N ASP A 89 -13.48 6.07 11.17
CA ASP A 89 -14.75 6.46 11.79
C ASP A 89 -15.94 6.21 10.85
N GLU A 90 -15.81 6.59 9.57
CA GLU A 90 -16.83 6.33 8.54
C GLU A 90 -17.04 4.83 8.32
N LEU A 91 -15.97 4.04 8.32
CA LEU A 91 -15.99 2.58 8.15
C LEU A 91 -16.39 1.82 9.42
N LYS A 92 -16.45 2.50 10.57
CA LYS A 92 -16.72 1.91 11.90
C LYS A 92 -15.72 0.80 12.26
N ILE A 93 -14.45 1.06 12.00
CA ILE A 93 -13.31 0.21 12.36
C ILE A 93 -12.32 1.01 13.20
N GLU A 94 -11.30 0.37 13.72
CA GLU A 94 -10.26 0.98 14.54
C GLU A 94 -8.89 0.95 13.81
N PHE A 95 -7.91 1.73 14.28
CA PHE A 95 -6.53 1.67 13.76
C PHE A 95 -5.95 0.25 13.85
N GLN A 96 -6.34 -0.51 14.88
CA GLN A 96 -5.91 -1.89 15.05
C GLN A 96 -6.46 -2.87 13.99
N ASP A 97 -7.50 -2.47 13.28
CA ASP A 97 -8.06 -3.21 12.13
C ASP A 97 -7.35 -2.86 10.80
N CYS A 98 -6.41 -1.92 10.82
CA CYS A 98 -5.70 -1.45 9.63
C CYS A 98 -4.30 -2.05 9.54
N ALA A 99 -3.86 -2.31 8.31
CA ALA A 99 -2.46 -2.54 7.99
C ALA A 99 -1.92 -1.40 7.12
N TYR A 100 -0.69 -0.95 7.35
CA TYR A 100 -0.08 0.16 6.62
C TYR A 100 1.37 -0.13 6.25
N ILE A 101 1.74 0.21 5.02
CA ILE A 101 3.13 0.24 4.54
C ILE A 101 3.52 1.66 4.14
N GLY A 102 4.62 2.16 4.71
CA GLY A 102 5.21 3.48 4.46
C GLY A 102 6.72 3.42 4.61
N ASP A 103 7.44 4.44 4.17
CA ASP A 103 8.90 4.38 4.10
C ASP A 103 9.63 5.54 4.79
N ASP A 104 8.96 6.66 5.09
CA ASP A 104 9.64 7.86 5.55
C ASP A 104 8.98 8.51 6.80
N ILE A 105 9.57 9.60 7.24
CA ILE A 105 9.19 10.32 8.46
C ILE A 105 7.73 10.77 8.48
N ASN A 106 7.15 11.10 7.33
CA ASN A 106 5.74 11.48 7.20
C ASN A 106 4.78 10.31 7.46
N ASP A 107 5.26 9.07 7.43
CA ASP A 107 4.52 7.84 7.72
C ASP A 107 4.61 7.44 9.19
N PHE A 108 5.65 7.89 9.87
CA PHE A 108 6.06 7.36 11.17
C PHE A 108 4.90 7.31 12.18
N LEU A 109 4.13 8.38 12.31
CA LEU A 109 3.02 8.43 13.27
C LEU A 109 1.87 7.49 12.91
N LEU A 110 1.62 7.23 11.62
CA LEU A 110 0.60 6.28 11.19
C LEU A 110 1.09 4.84 11.37
N LEU A 111 2.35 4.55 11.04
CA LEU A 111 2.99 3.25 11.29
C LEU A 111 2.89 2.82 12.76
N GLN A 112 2.99 3.78 13.70
CA GLN A 112 2.88 3.51 15.14
C GLN A 112 1.44 3.26 15.64
N LYS A 113 0.41 3.59 14.84
CA LYS A 113 -0.99 3.51 15.26
C LYS A 113 -1.72 2.29 14.72
N VAL A 114 -1.37 1.84 13.54
CA VAL A 114 -2.04 0.71 12.87
C VAL A 114 -1.78 -0.63 13.58
N GLY A 115 -2.66 -1.60 13.36
CA GLY A 115 -2.53 -2.93 13.95
C GLY A 115 -1.43 -3.78 13.33
N PHE A 116 -1.00 -3.46 12.09
CA PHE A 116 0.15 -4.08 11.45
C PHE A 116 0.87 -3.09 10.53
N SER A 117 2.12 -2.83 10.84
CA SER A 117 2.95 -1.84 10.15
C SER A 117 4.08 -2.49 9.37
N ALA A 118 4.43 -1.91 8.22
CA ALA A 118 5.52 -2.39 7.39
C ALA A 118 6.27 -1.25 6.69
N CYS A 119 7.49 -1.56 6.25
CA CYS A 119 8.25 -0.68 5.36
C CYS A 119 9.05 -1.47 4.31
N PRO A 120 9.42 -0.84 3.18
CA PRO A 120 10.35 -1.42 2.21
C PRO A 120 11.75 -1.62 2.79
N ASN A 121 12.51 -2.56 2.20
CA ASN A 121 13.86 -2.88 2.65
C ASN A 121 14.84 -1.69 2.62
N ASN A 122 14.64 -0.76 1.68
CA ASN A 122 15.47 0.45 1.55
C ASN A 122 14.98 1.64 2.38
N ALA A 123 13.97 1.47 3.24
CA ALA A 123 13.55 2.52 4.17
C ALA A 123 14.69 2.85 5.16
N PRO A 124 14.74 4.09 5.70
CA PRO A 124 15.72 4.48 6.71
C PRO A 124 15.65 3.60 7.97
N GLU A 125 16.78 3.44 8.66
CA GLU A 125 16.87 2.56 9.81
C GLU A 125 15.91 2.93 10.95
N TYR A 126 15.64 4.23 11.15
CA TYR A 126 14.70 4.69 12.16
C TYR A 126 13.23 4.31 11.84
N ILE A 127 12.89 4.03 10.57
CA ILE A 127 11.59 3.44 10.18
C ILE A 127 11.63 1.93 10.42
N LYS A 128 12.63 1.23 9.89
CA LYS A 128 12.76 -0.23 10.01
C LYS A 128 12.71 -0.72 11.45
N SER A 129 13.34 0.02 12.37
CA SER A 129 13.38 -0.34 13.81
C SER A 129 12.03 -0.13 14.51
N ASN A 130 11.03 0.43 13.84
CA ASN A 130 9.75 0.83 14.42
C ASN A 130 8.53 0.29 13.67
N VAL A 131 8.70 -0.78 12.88
CA VAL A 131 7.61 -1.48 12.18
C VAL A 131 7.62 -2.97 12.51
N ASP A 132 6.48 -3.62 12.30
CA ASP A 132 6.33 -5.06 12.54
C ASP A 132 6.98 -5.90 11.44
N PHE A 133 7.04 -5.38 10.21
CA PHE A 133 7.58 -6.12 9.07
C PHE A 133 8.40 -5.22 8.13
N VAL A 134 9.62 -5.66 7.83
CA VAL A 134 10.45 -5.08 6.76
C VAL A 134 10.42 -6.02 5.57
N THR A 135 9.98 -5.54 4.40
CA THR A 135 9.97 -6.37 3.19
C THR A 135 11.39 -6.70 2.73
N LYS A 136 11.55 -7.80 1.99
CA LYS A 136 12.82 -8.12 1.33
C LYS A 136 13.02 -7.28 0.07
N LYS A 137 11.92 -6.82 -0.53
CA LYS A 137 11.90 -5.96 -1.70
C LYS A 137 12.08 -4.50 -1.32
N ASN A 138 12.79 -3.77 -2.18
CA ASN A 138 12.85 -2.32 -2.08
C ASN A 138 11.56 -1.70 -2.61
N GLY A 139 11.32 -0.44 -2.24
CA GLY A 139 10.29 0.37 -2.89
C GLY A 139 10.51 0.42 -4.41
N GLY A 140 9.41 0.35 -5.17
CA GLY A 140 9.45 0.27 -6.62
C GLY A 140 9.91 -1.07 -7.21
N GLU A 141 10.05 -2.11 -6.38
CA GLU A 141 10.44 -3.47 -6.79
C GLU A 141 9.42 -4.53 -6.39
N GLY A 142 8.21 -4.13 -6.01
CA GLY A 142 7.12 -5.01 -5.58
C GLY A 142 7.02 -5.15 -4.06
N ALA A 143 7.46 -4.16 -3.29
CA ALA A 143 7.37 -4.17 -1.84
C ALA A 143 5.92 -4.21 -1.34
N PHE A 144 5.01 -3.44 -1.96
CA PHE A 144 3.60 -3.49 -1.62
C PHE A 144 3.00 -4.88 -1.85
N ARG A 145 3.32 -5.52 -2.96
CA ARG A 145 2.86 -6.90 -3.21
C ARG A 145 3.38 -7.86 -2.14
N GLU A 146 4.66 -7.80 -1.79
CA GLU A 146 5.24 -8.67 -0.75
C GLU A 146 4.55 -8.46 0.60
N PHE A 147 4.24 -7.21 0.96
CA PHE A 147 3.47 -6.88 2.15
C PHE A 147 2.09 -7.57 2.18
N ILE A 148 1.35 -7.51 1.07
CA ILE A 148 0.05 -8.18 0.96
C ILE A 148 0.22 -9.71 1.06
N GLU A 149 1.16 -10.28 0.31
CA GLU A 149 1.44 -11.72 0.35
C GLU A 149 1.79 -12.18 1.77
N TYR A 150 2.59 -11.41 2.50
CA TYR A 150 2.91 -11.70 3.90
C TYR A 150 1.66 -11.73 4.77
N ILE A 151 0.76 -10.75 4.67
CA ILE A 151 -0.51 -10.71 5.40
C ILE A 151 -1.34 -11.98 5.12
N LEU A 152 -1.46 -12.35 3.86
CA LEU A 152 -2.25 -13.52 3.45
C LEU A 152 -1.63 -14.84 3.91
N ILE A 153 -0.30 -14.95 3.90
CA ILE A 153 0.44 -16.12 4.42
C ILE A 153 0.22 -16.27 5.93
N GLN A 154 0.34 -15.17 6.70
CA GLN A 154 0.16 -15.19 8.15
C GLN A 154 -1.29 -15.53 8.59
N ASN A 155 -2.23 -15.48 7.66
CA ASN A 155 -3.64 -15.84 7.88
C ASN A 155 -4.05 -17.14 7.17
N ASP A 156 -3.10 -17.93 6.64
CA ASP A 156 -3.30 -19.22 5.96
C ASP A 156 -4.28 -19.18 4.76
N ILE A 157 -4.37 -18.00 4.08
CA ILE A 157 -5.28 -17.80 2.94
C ILE A 157 -4.55 -17.53 1.61
N PHE A 158 -3.23 -17.49 1.59
CA PHE A 158 -2.45 -17.15 0.39
C PHE A 158 -2.71 -18.13 -0.76
N GLU A 159 -2.59 -19.44 -0.53
CA GLU A 159 -2.77 -20.47 -1.57
C GLU A 159 -4.19 -20.44 -2.16
N SER A 160 -5.22 -20.25 -1.32
CA SER A 160 -6.59 -20.11 -1.78
C SER A 160 -6.80 -18.83 -2.61
N THR A 161 -6.09 -17.75 -2.28
CA THR A 161 -6.11 -16.50 -3.03
C THR A 161 -5.49 -16.66 -4.42
N ILE A 162 -4.36 -17.36 -4.53
CA ILE A 162 -3.73 -17.68 -5.81
C ILE A 162 -4.67 -18.51 -6.67
N THR A 163 -5.31 -19.53 -6.10
CA THR A 163 -6.29 -20.36 -6.81
C THR A 163 -7.45 -19.53 -7.38
N LYS A 164 -8.02 -18.61 -6.55
CA LYS A 164 -9.08 -17.69 -6.99
C LYS A 164 -8.60 -16.75 -8.11
N ALA A 165 -7.37 -16.22 -8.00
CA ALA A 165 -6.81 -15.32 -8.99
C ALA A 165 -6.66 -15.99 -10.35
N ILE A 166 -6.15 -17.24 -10.39
CA ILE A 166 -6.01 -18.04 -11.62
C ILE A 166 -7.38 -18.32 -12.23
N ALA A 167 -8.34 -18.80 -11.44
CA ALA A 167 -9.70 -19.11 -11.91
C ALA A 167 -10.44 -17.88 -12.50
N ASN A 168 -10.19 -16.68 -11.95
CA ASN A 168 -10.75 -15.45 -12.50
C ASN A 168 -10.12 -15.06 -13.85
N HIS A 169 -8.84 -15.33 -14.04
CA HIS A 169 -8.17 -15.11 -15.33
C HIS A 169 -8.72 -16.00 -16.44
N GLU A 170 -9.02 -17.27 -16.13
CA GLU A 170 -9.59 -18.21 -17.10
C GLU A 170 -11.01 -17.83 -17.57
N LYS A 171 -11.81 -17.19 -16.69
CA LYS A 171 -13.16 -16.73 -17.00
C LYS A 171 -13.21 -15.41 -17.79
N SER A 172 -12.11 -14.67 -17.84
CA SER A 172 -12.04 -13.35 -18.50
C SER A 172 -11.54 -13.42 -19.94
N ASN A 173 -11.21 -14.62 -20.42
CA ASN A 173 -10.84 -14.97 -21.79
C ASN A 173 -11.95 -15.79 -22.45
#